data_ce237e2de8fc4f2d0a6856870148cbe8
#
_entry.id   ce237e2de8fc4f2d0a6856870148cbe8
#
_cell.length_a   1.000
_cell.length_b   1.000
_cell.length_c   1.000
_cell.angle_alpha   90.00
_cell.angle_beta   90.00
_cell.angle_gamma   90.00
#
_symmetry.space_group_name_H-M   'P 1'
#
loop_
_entity.id
_entity.type
_entity.pdbx_description
1 polymer ?
#
loop_
_entity_poly.entity_id
_entity_poly.type
_entity_poly.pdbx_seq_one_letter_code
_entity_poly.pdbx_strand_id
1 'polypeptide(L)'
;MSMIGSCEVVDFEGMPVGVVRFKERMDVLSSAVLNGGLSTASAYFIMQVPKNYMTDDPRSDAERVRVGLGLPEDTVGMMTAAEVDYVFNVKAGVHDGLEVEAIATAGLSNHIVAGEELEDWEGRFRISQGRAARMMAGTINIAIVSPIPLSVAGMVNLMIPLVEAKSAAMSDRGFRETGTSSDSMAVFSPIGEGRADYAGTASSVGIAGARAVRATVGHALATRFEHPVPEDANRVMDRLGLRSILVDEHGEERTREMLSEDSTRMAVDIMYHLSRRTDSLIGDGNECVADMTRDIIRSVTDGEPGMGSGTMEMLTLAISDTMRRKNVD
;
A
#
# COMPACT_ATOMS: atom_id res chain seq x y z
N MET A 1 26.36 3.10 -6.35
CA MET A 1 26.66 2.84 -4.91
C MET A 1 25.50 3.42 -4.10
N SER A 2 24.87 2.66 -3.22
CA SER A 2 23.74 3.13 -2.41
C SER A 2 24.13 4.36 -1.59
N MET A 3 23.23 5.35 -1.54
CA MET A 3 23.33 6.55 -0.69
C MET A 3 22.74 6.30 0.71
N ILE A 4 22.01 5.21 0.89
CA ILE A 4 21.48 4.80 2.19
C ILE A 4 22.62 4.24 3.05
N GLY A 5 22.80 4.80 4.24
CA GLY A 5 23.76 4.35 5.25
C GLY A 5 23.18 3.27 6.14
N SER A 6 21.96 3.46 6.66
CA SER A 6 21.20 2.46 7.41
C SER A 6 19.71 2.60 7.14
N CYS A 7 19.00 1.48 7.28
CA CYS A 7 17.55 1.40 7.16
C CYS A 7 17.05 0.38 8.19
N GLU A 8 16.16 0.80 9.06
CA GLU A 8 15.66 -0.02 10.18
C GLU A 8 14.25 0.38 10.58
N VAL A 9 13.53 -0.52 11.24
CA VAL A 9 12.29 -0.18 11.95
C VAL A 9 12.59 -0.17 13.43
N VAL A 10 12.25 0.92 14.10
CA VAL A 10 12.43 1.11 15.53
C VAL A 10 11.09 1.36 16.21
N ASP A 11 10.98 1.02 17.49
CA ASP A 11 9.81 1.39 18.29
C ASP A 11 10.00 2.78 18.89
N PHE A 12 8.96 3.60 18.81
CA PHE A 12 8.87 4.85 19.54
C PHE A 12 7.53 4.94 20.28
N GLU A 13 7.56 4.83 21.59
CA GLU A 13 6.38 4.86 22.47
C GLU A 13 5.29 3.83 22.09
N GLY A 14 5.71 2.63 21.66
CA GLY A 14 4.81 1.56 21.24
C GLY A 14 4.30 1.69 19.80
N MET A 15 4.85 2.61 19.01
CA MET A 15 4.53 2.80 17.60
C MET A 15 5.76 2.56 16.71
N PRO A 16 5.66 1.71 15.67
CA PRO A 16 6.79 1.47 14.77
C PRO A 16 7.11 2.69 13.92
N VAL A 17 8.39 2.94 13.72
CA VAL A 17 8.94 4.01 12.87
C VAL A 17 9.99 3.43 11.95
N GLY A 18 9.77 3.50 10.64
CA GLY A 18 10.80 3.18 9.64
C GLY A 18 11.76 4.34 9.50
N VAL A 19 13.04 4.12 9.78
CA VAL A 19 14.09 5.15 9.79
C VAL A 19 15.14 4.83 8.74
N VAL A 20 15.50 5.83 7.96
CA VAL A 20 16.61 5.80 7.00
C VAL A 20 17.60 6.89 7.33
N ARG A 21 18.89 6.55 7.43
CA ARG A 21 19.98 7.51 7.54
C ARG A 21 20.80 7.48 6.26
N PHE A 22 21.04 8.64 5.70
CA PHE A 22 21.88 8.76 4.50
C PHE A 22 23.36 8.79 4.88
N LYS A 23 24.22 8.35 3.96
CA LYS A 23 25.69 8.42 4.12
C LYS A 23 26.19 9.85 4.12
N GLU A 24 25.50 10.72 3.38
CA GLU A 24 25.81 12.13 3.23
C GLU A 24 24.51 12.92 3.22
N ARG A 25 24.59 14.22 3.50
CA ARG A 25 23.46 15.13 3.41
C ARG A 25 23.00 15.26 1.96
N MET A 26 21.70 15.24 1.73
CA MET A 26 21.08 15.25 0.41
C MET A 26 20.18 16.47 0.24
N ASP A 27 20.07 17.00 -0.98
CA ASP A 27 18.97 17.88 -1.36
C ASP A 27 17.67 17.07 -1.40
N VAL A 28 16.55 17.65 -0.95
CA VAL A 28 15.26 16.98 -0.97
C VAL A 28 14.13 17.92 -1.42
N LEU A 29 13.24 17.37 -2.24
CA LEU A 29 11.93 17.94 -2.55
C LEU A 29 10.84 16.97 -2.08
N SER A 30 9.95 17.43 -1.19
CA SER A 30 9.02 16.54 -0.51
C SER A 30 7.69 17.20 -0.14
N SER A 31 6.62 16.41 -0.10
CA SER A 31 5.32 16.77 0.51
C SER A 31 5.21 16.31 1.98
N ALA A 32 6.30 15.97 2.63
CA ALA A 32 6.32 15.47 4.00
C ALA A 32 5.78 16.49 5.02
N VAL A 33 5.23 15.99 6.12
CA VAL A 33 4.68 16.81 7.22
C VAL A 33 5.78 17.51 8.00
N LEU A 34 6.94 16.86 8.17
CA LEU A 34 8.12 17.46 8.79
C LEU A 34 9.18 17.76 7.73
N ASN A 35 9.66 19.00 7.71
CA ASN A 35 10.68 19.49 6.77
C ASN A 35 10.35 19.23 5.28
N GLY A 36 9.05 19.27 4.94
CA GLY A 36 8.59 19.21 3.55
C GLY A 36 8.96 20.48 2.76
N GLY A 37 8.73 20.45 1.45
CA GLY A 37 9.14 21.47 0.51
C GLY A 37 10.54 21.19 -0.05
N LEU A 38 11.25 22.24 -0.43
CA LEU A 38 12.64 22.17 -0.88
C LEU A 38 13.56 22.42 0.32
N SER A 39 14.37 21.45 0.67
CA SER A 39 15.26 21.49 1.84
C SER A 39 16.47 20.57 1.64
N THR A 40 17.20 20.31 2.70
CA THR A 40 18.22 19.25 2.76
C THR A 40 17.92 18.28 3.86
N ALA A 41 18.41 17.04 3.76
CA ALA A 41 18.16 16.01 4.75
C ALA A 41 19.36 15.08 4.94
N SER A 42 19.65 14.73 6.19
CA SER A 42 20.60 13.69 6.59
C SER A 42 19.90 12.37 6.98
N ALA A 43 18.59 12.44 7.22
CA ALA A 43 17.77 11.27 7.54
C ALA A 43 16.32 11.44 7.04
N TYR A 44 15.60 10.34 7.01
CA TYR A 44 14.20 10.26 6.63
C TYR A 44 13.50 9.25 7.54
N PHE A 45 12.25 9.51 7.90
CA PHE A 45 11.44 8.52 8.58
C PHE A 45 9.99 8.49 8.09
N ILE A 46 9.35 7.33 8.29
CA ILE A 46 7.89 7.16 8.19
C ILE A 46 7.42 6.65 9.54
N MET A 47 6.67 7.46 10.29
CA MET A 47 6.10 7.04 11.56
C MET A 47 4.71 6.44 11.37
N GLN A 48 4.45 5.35 12.09
CA GLN A 48 3.09 4.85 12.21
C GLN A 48 2.28 5.75 13.14
N VAL A 49 1.02 5.97 12.77
CA VAL A 49 0.04 6.65 13.62
C VAL A 49 -1.18 5.75 13.82
N PRO A 50 -1.96 5.93 14.89
CA PRO A 50 -3.20 5.19 15.08
C PRO A 50 -4.17 5.36 13.90
N LYS A 51 -4.98 4.34 13.62
CA LYS A 51 -5.96 4.38 12.51
C LYS A 51 -7.03 5.48 12.65
N ASN A 52 -7.27 5.92 13.86
CA ASN A 52 -8.15 7.04 14.21
C ASN A 52 -7.38 8.31 14.57
N TYR A 53 -6.14 8.44 14.05
CA TYR A 53 -5.30 9.58 14.31
C TYR A 53 -5.97 10.87 13.84
N MET A 54 -6.14 11.78 14.78
CA MET A 54 -6.65 13.14 14.57
C MET A 54 -5.82 14.09 15.42
N THR A 55 -5.26 15.09 14.79
CA THR A 55 -4.49 16.13 15.46
C THR A 55 -4.62 17.43 14.68
N ASP A 56 -4.55 18.54 15.39
CA ASP A 56 -4.48 19.87 14.79
C ASP A 56 -3.03 20.26 14.43
N ASP A 57 -2.05 19.51 14.93
CA ASP A 57 -0.62 19.78 14.69
C ASP A 57 0.19 18.50 14.44
N PRO A 58 0.04 17.90 13.24
CA PRO A 58 0.80 16.71 12.88
C PRO A 58 2.31 16.95 12.81
N ARG A 59 2.72 18.19 12.56
CA ARG A 59 4.14 18.57 12.52
C ARG A 59 4.79 18.43 13.90
N SER A 60 4.11 18.87 14.96
CA SER A 60 4.59 18.75 16.34
C SER A 60 4.77 17.29 16.76
N ASP A 61 3.84 16.42 16.34
CA ASP A 61 3.94 14.98 16.60
C ASP A 61 5.14 14.35 15.89
N ALA A 62 5.37 14.72 14.62
CA ALA A 62 6.54 14.24 13.86
C ALA A 62 7.86 14.77 14.46
N GLU A 63 7.87 16.02 14.92
CA GLU A 63 9.04 16.62 15.58
C GLU A 63 9.35 15.91 16.91
N ARG A 64 8.34 15.52 17.69
CA ARG A 64 8.50 14.73 18.92
C ARG A 64 9.20 13.39 18.63
N VAL A 65 8.80 12.71 17.55
CA VAL A 65 9.45 11.45 17.10
C VAL A 65 10.90 11.72 16.69
N ARG A 66 11.15 12.77 15.89
CA ARG A 66 12.51 13.16 15.48
C ARG A 66 13.42 13.35 16.69
N VAL A 67 12.97 14.16 17.65
CA VAL A 67 13.73 14.47 18.87
C VAL A 67 13.93 13.23 19.74
N GLY A 68 12.87 12.45 19.95
CA GLY A 68 12.91 11.26 20.79
C GLY A 68 13.82 10.15 20.25
N LEU A 69 13.95 10.05 18.94
CA LEU A 69 14.88 9.12 18.27
C LEU A 69 16.28 9.70 18.07
N GLY A 70 16.54 10.92 18.52
CA GLY A 70 17.84 11.59 18.36
C GLY A 70 18.23 11.82 16.90
N LEU A 71 17.25 12.01 16.01
CA LEU A 71 17.50 12.25 14.59
C LEU A 71 17.93 13.72 14.33
N PRO A 72 18.74 13.97 13.29
CA PRO A 72 19.17 15.32 12.92
C PRO A 72 18.00 16.31 12.72
N GLU A 73 18.25 17.61 12.90
CA GLU A 73 17.23 18.66 12.72
C GLU A 73 16.69 18.73 11.28
N ASP A 74 17.50 18.37 10.30
CA ASP A 74 17.14 18.36 8.89
C ASP A 74 16.42 17.05 8.45
N THR A 75 16.02 16.20 9.39
CA THR A 75 15.30 14.96 9.09
C THR A 75 13.94 15.24 8.48
N VAL A 76 13.66 14.62 7.35
CA VAL A 76 12.33 14.65 6.70
C VAL A 76 11.45 13.55 7.29
N GLY A 77 10.21 13.88 7.67
CA GLY A 77 9.29 12.95 8.33
C GLY A 77 7.93 12.86 7.66
N MET A 78 7.50 11.64 7.40
CA MET A 78 6.16 11.29 6.91
C MET A 78 5.39 10.47 7.93
N MET A 79 4.07 10.39 7.74
CA MET A 79 3.16 9.65 8.61
C MET A 79 2.38 8.63 7.79
N THR A 80 2.05 7.52 8.42
CA THR A 80 1.16 6.52 7.85
C THR A 80 0.37 5.83 8.95
N ALA A 81 -0.83 5.41 8.67
CA ALA A 81 -1.51 4.49 9.56
C ALA A 81 -1.50 3.04 9.05
N ALA A 82 -0.70 2.76 8.01
CA ALA A 82 -0.33 1.39 7.64
C ALA A 82 0.62 0.81 8.69
N GLU A 83 0.61 -0.51 8.83
CA GLU A 83 1.46 -1.24 9.77
C GLU A 83 2.92 -1.22 9.27
N VAL A 84 3.72 -0.27 9.79
CA VAL A 84 5.11 -0.02 9.36
C VAL A 84 5.98 -1.27 9.48
N ASP A 85 5.82 -2.07 10.52
CA ASP A 85 6.56 -3.32 10.73
C ASP A 85 6.44 -4.29 9.53
N TYR A 86 5.33 -4.24 8.80
CA TYR A 86 5.05 -5.17 7.70
C TYR A 86 5.26 -4.54 6.33
N VAL A 87 4.91 -3.26 6.16
CA VAL A 87 4.85 -2.65 4.83
C VAL A 87 6.03 -1.73 4.51
N PHE A 88 6.82 -1.34 5.52
CA PHE A 88 8.02 -0.52 5.28
C PHE A 88 9.09 -1.36 4.59
N ASN A 89 9.50 -0.91 3.41
CA ASN A 89 10.51 -1.63 2.66
C ASN A 89 11.33 -0.71 1.75
N VAL A 90 12.48 -1.22 1.31
CA VAL A 90 13.37 -0.57 0.35
C VAL A 90 13.60 -1.53 -0.80
N LYS A 91 13.43 -1.06 -2.03
CA LYS A 91 13.76 -1.78 -3.26
C LYS A 91 14.55 -0.88 -4.19
N ALA A 92 15.37 -1.51 -5.03
CA ALA A 92 16.12 -0.82 -6.07
C ALA A 92 15.54 -1.11 -7.46
N GLY A 93 15.65 -0.13 -8.33
CA GLY A 93 15.43 -0.29 -9.77
C GLY A 93 16.71 0.09 -10.51
N VAL A 94 17.03 -0.64 -11.56
CA VAL A 94 18.26 -0.44 -12.35
C VAL A 94 17.93 -0.20 -13.80
N HIS A 95 18.60 0.79 -14.41
CA HIS A 95 18.59 1.03 -15.84
C HIS A 95 19.88 1.74 -16.27
N ASP A 96 20.50 1.30 -17.37
CA ASP A 96 21.76 1.84 -17.92
C ASP A 96 22.88 2.01 -16.87
N GLY A 97 22.99 1.06 -15.94
CA GLY A 97 23.99 1.11 -14.87
C GLY A 97 23.67 2.08 -13.74
N LEU A 98 22.57 2.83 -13.80
CA LEU A 98 22.07 3.63 -12.69
C LEU A 98 21.17 2.76 -11.81
N GLU A 99 21.43 2.78 -10.52
CA GLU A 99 20.60 2.14 -9.48
C GLU A 99 19.91 3.23 -8.65
N VAL A 100 18.58 3.25 -8.67
CA VAL A 100 17.74 4.15 -7.88
C VAL A 100 17.06 3.34 -6.80
N GLU A 101 17.11 3.82 -5.56
CA GLU A 101 16.45 3.18 -4.43
C GLU A 101 15.11 3.85 -4.12
N ALA A 102 14.08 3.07 -3.83
CA ALA A 102 12.79 3.54 -3.37
C ALA A 102 12.47 2.97 -1.99
N ILE A 103 11.99 3.82 -1.10
CA ILE A 103 11.50 3.48 0.23
C ILE A 103 9.98 3.71 0.20
N ALA A 104 9.17 2.75 0.64
CA ALA A 104 7.74 2.97 0.68
C ALA A 104 7.05 2.26 1.84
N THR A 105 5.89 2.81 2.18
CA THR A 105 4.80 2.13 2.89
C THR A 105 3.52 2.27 2.06
N ALA A 106 2.64 1.29 2.10
CA ALA A 106 1.37 1.35 1.40
C ALA A 106 0.23 0.80 2.25
N GLY A 107 -0.80 1.63 2.42
CA GLY A 107 -2.06 1.29 3.04
C GLY A 107 -3.21 1.84 2.20
N LEU A 108 -4.27 1.06 1.95
CA LEU A 108 -5.31 1.37 0.98
C LEU A 108 -6.70 1.63 1.57
N SER A 109 -6.80 1.99 2.85
CA SER A 109 -8.12 2.17 3.49
C SER A 109 -8.90 3.39 2.97
N ASN A 110 -8.21 4.38 2.43
CA ASN A 110 -8.75 5.61 1.85
C ASN A 110 -8.34 5.77 0.38
N HIS A 111 -8.29 4.64 -0.36
CA HIS A 111 -7.94 4.65 -1.78
C HIS A 111 -8.96 5.45 -2.61
N ILE A 112 -8.47 6.12 -3.64
CA ILE A 112 -9.26 7.01 -4.50
C ILE A 112 -8.69 7.04 -5.92
N VAL A 113 -9.54 7.29 -6.90
CA VAL A 113 -9.13 7.67 -8.24
C VAL A 113 -8.91 9.18 -8.27
N ALA A 114 -7.77 9.62 -8.77
CA ALA A 114 -7.47 11.04 -8.91
C ALA A 114 -8.52 11.72 -9.80
N GLY A 115 -9.15 12.81 -9.31
CA GLY A 115 -10.22 13.53 -9.99
C GLY A 115 -11.64 13.07 -9.63
N GLU A 116 -11.81 11.98 -8.90
CA GLU A 116 -13.09 11.60 -8.32
C GLU A 116 -13.27 12.28 -6.96
N GLU A 117 -14.49 12.67 -6.64
CA GLU A 117 -14.82 13.17 -5.31
C GLU A 117 -14.91 12.00 -4.33
N LEU A 118 -14.48 12.23 -3.10
CA LEU A 118 -14.75 11.30 -2.00
C LEU A 118 -16.23 11.44 -1.63
N GLU A 119 -17.09 10.71 -2.33
CA GLU A 119 -18.51 10.63 -1.98
C GLU A 119 -18.66 10.20 -0.51
N ASP A 120 -19.49 10.95 0.22
CA ASP A 120 -19.81 10.70 1.63
C ASP A 120 -18.57 10.54 2.53
N TRP A 121 -17.62 11.45 2.41
CA TRP A 121 -16.43 11.47 3.27
C TRP A 121 -16.80 11.43 4.77
N GLU A 122 -17.86 12.13 5.20
CA GLU A 122 -18.36 12.09 6.57
C GLU A 122 -18.99 10.75 6.95
N GLY A 123 -19.70 10.11 6.03
CA GLY A 123 -20.26 8.79 6.22
C GLY A 123 -19.16 7.73 6.20
N ARG A 124 -18.20 7.82 5.27
CA ARG A 124 -17.00 6.96 5.25
C ARG A 124 -16.15 7.14 6.51
N PHE A 125 -16.00 8.36 6.99
CA PHE A 125 -15.32 8.66 8.26
C PHE A 125 -16.07 8.08 9.46
N ARG A 126 -17.41 8.19 9.52
CA ARG A 126 -18.24 7.59 10.57
C ARG A 126 -18.26 6.06 10.50
N ILE A 127 -18.36 5.49 9.30
CA ILE A 127 -18.22 4.04 9.07
C ILE A 127 -16.79 3.61 9.41
N SER A 128 -15.82 4.40 9.05
CA SER A 128 -14.43 4.25 9.46
C SER A 128 -14.31 4.27 10.97
N GLN A 129 -14.82 5.22 11.70
CA GLN A 129 -14.81 5.22 13.16
C GLN A 129 -15.56 4.02 13.78
N GLY A 130 -16.72 3.67 13.27
CA GLY A 130 -17.52 2.53 13.76
C GLY A 130 -16.92 1.16 13.42
N ARG A 131 -16.24 1.02 12.27
CA ARG A 131 -15.49 -0.16 11.84
C ARG A 131 -13.99 -0.05 12.14
N ALA A 132 -13.48 1.15 12.39
CA ALA A 132 -12.07 1.52 12.50
C ALA A 132 -11.39 1.12 13.80
N ALA A 133 -12.12 0.50 14.69
CA ALA A 133 -11.39 -0.26 15.70
C ALA A 133 -10.38 -1.23 15.04
N ARG A 134 -10.41 -1.46 13.70
CA ARG A 134 -9.56 -2.49 13.08
C ARG A 134 -9.11 -2.31 11.62
N MET A 135 -9.50 -1.29 10.84
CA MET A 135 -9.21 -1.39 9.40
C MET A 135 -9.06 -0.11 8.58
N MET A 136 -8.85 1.08 9.04
CA MET A 136 -8.90 2.18 8.07
C MET A 136 -8.00 3.37 8.37
N ALA A 137 -6.74 3.22 8.06
CA ALA A 137 -5.96 4.39 7.68
C ALA A 137 -4.88 3.92 6.71
N GLY A 138 -4.94 4.39 5.49
CA GLY A 138 -3.99 4.04 4.46
C GLY A 138 -3.40 5.29 3.86
N THR A 139 -2.13 5.25 3.62
CA THR A 139 -1.37 6.26 2.93
C THR A 139 -0.31 5.54 2.13
N ILE A 140 -0.05 5.96 0.92
CA ILE A 140 1.12 5.52 0.18
C ILE A 140 2.18 6.61 0.36
N ASN A 141 3.22 6.32 1.14
CA ASN A 141 4.39 7.15 1.24
C ASN A 141 5.50 6.58 0.36
N ILE A 142 6.14 7.42 -0.43
CA ILE A 142 7.22 7.03 -1.33
C ILE A 142 8.36 8.04 -1.19
N ALA A 143 9.56 7.53 -0.93
CA ALA A 143 10.78 8.30 -1.02
C ALA A 143 11.72 7.67 -2.05
N ILE A 144 12.25 8.48 -2.96
CA ILE A 144 13.25 8.08 -3.94
C ILE A 144 14.60 8.66 -3.56
N VAL A 145 15.61 7.82 -3.68
CA VAL A 145 17.02 8.20 -3.50
C VAL A 145 17.73 8.10 -4.84
N SER A 146 17.97 9.25 -5.46
CA SER A 146 18.70 9.35 -6.71
C SER A 146 20.20 9.12 -6.50
N PRO A 147 20.89 8.38 -7.37
CA PRO A 147 22.33 8.22 -7.31
C PRO A 147 23.10 9.39 -7.95
N ILE A 148 22.39 10.30 -8.62
CA ILE A 148 22.99 11.45 -9.32
C ILE A 148 22.40 12.77 -8.82
N PRO A 149 23.17 13.87 -8.84
CA PRO A 149 22.66 15.19 -8.52
C PRO A 149 21.55 15.62 -9.48
N LEU A 150 20.44 16.12 -8.93
CA LEU A 150 19.32 16.67 -9.68
C LEU A 150 19.16 18.16 -9.37
N SER A 151 18.80 18.95 -10.37
CA SER A 151 18.28 20.29 -10.11
C SER A 151 16.87 20.21 -9.54
N VAL A 152 16.33 21.32 -9.05
CA VAL A 152 14.93 21.39 -8.60
C VAL A 152 13.97 20.99 -9.73
N ALA A 153 14.26 21.45 -10.97
CA ALA A 153 13.50 21.06 -12.14
C ALA A 153 13.59 19.54 -12.40
N GLY A 154 14.79 18.96 -12.25
CA GLY A 154 15.01 17.52 -12.34
C GLY A 154 14.25 16.73 -11.29
N MET A 155 14.19 17.20 -10.03
CA MET A 155 13.41 16.56 -8.97
C MET A 155 11.90 16.58 -9.28
N VAL A 156 11.38 17.74 -9.72
CA VAL A 156 9.97 17.87 -10.14
C VAL A 156 9.66 16.96 -11.33
N ASN A 157 10.57 16.92 -12.31
CA ASN A 157 10.41 16.07 -13.49
C ASN A 157 10.44 14.58 -13.12
N LEU A 158 11.27 14.17 -12.15
CA LEU A 158 11.31 12.79 -11.65
C LEU A 158 10.00 12.39 -10.93
N MET A 159 9.32 13.30 -10.24
CA MET A 159 8.05 12.99 -9.58
C MET A 159 6.99 12.47 -10.54
N ILE A 160 7.01 12.89 -11.83
CA ILE A 160 6.04 12.43 -12.83
C ILE A 160 6.06 10.89 -12.98
N PRO A 161 7.18 10.26 -13.38
CA PRO A 161 7.22 8.81 -13.50
C PRO A 161 7.01 8.07 -12.18
N LEU A 162 7.27 8.69 -11.02
CA LEU A 162 7.04 8.06 -9.72
C LEU A 162 5.54 7.96 -9.41
N VAL A 163 4.76 9.01 -9.69
CA VAL A 163 3.30 8.98 -9.54
C VAL A 163 2.67 7.97 -10.50
N GLU A 164 3.12 7.95 -11.76
CA GLU A 164 2.68 6.97 -12.76
C GLU A 164 3.03 5.53 -12.33
N ALA A 165 4.25 5.31 -11.83
CA ALA A 165 4.71 4.01 -11.35
C ALA A 165 3.94 3.53 -10.10
N LYS A 166 3.56 4.42 -9.19
CA LYS A 166 2.67 4.13 -8.07
C LYS A 166 1.31 3.63 -8.57
N SER A 167 0.69 4.35 -9.50
CA SER A 167 -0.60 3.98 -10.09
C SER A 167 -0.51 2.65 -10.86
N ALA A 168 0.60 2.43 -11.58
CA ALA A 168 0.86 1.16 -12.24
C ALA A 168 1.01 0.00 -11.25
N ALA A 169 1.71 0.20 -10.11
CA ALA A 169 1.83 -0.83 -9.07
C ALA A 169 0.47 -1.19 -8.45
N MET A 170 -0.43 -0.22 -8.28
CA MET A 170 -1.81 -0.48 -7.84
C MET A 170 -2.58 -1.26 -8.90
N SER A 171 -2.49 -0.86 -10.18
CA SER A 171 -3.14 -1.55 -11.30
C SER A 171 -2.64 -2.98 -11.46
N ASP A 172 -1.33 -3.24 -11.31
CA ASP A 172 -0.73 -4.58 -11.33
C ASP A 172 -1.33 -5.50 -10.24
N ARG A 173 -1.86 -4.92 -9.17
CA ARG A 173 -2.56 -5.62 -8.07
C ARG A 173 -4.08 -5.60 -8.20
N GLY A 174 -4.61 -5.21 -9.35
CA GLY A 174 -6.04 -5.20 -9.64
C GLY A 174 -6.82 -4.03 -9.04
N PHE A 175 -6.15 -2.99 -8.52
CA PHE A 175 -6.80 -1.78 -8.06
C PHE A 175 -7.05 -0.83 -9.23
N ARG A 176 -8.27 -0.31 -9.34
CA ARG A 176 -8.63 0.75 -10.28
C ARG A 176 -8.14 2.12 -9.79
N GLU A 177 -8.05 2.25 -8.49
CA GLU A 177 -7.69 3.50 -7.83
C GLU A 177 -6.23 3.86 -8.11
N THR A 178 -5.93 5.16 -8.16
CA THR A 178 -4.61 5.68 -8.56
C THR A 178 -3.71 6.02 -7.38
N GLY A 179 -4.25 5.96 -6.16
CA GLY A 179 -3.55 6.28 -4.92
C GLY A 179 -4.51 6.34 -3.74
N THR A 180 -4.14 7.08 -2.71
CA THR A 180 -4.98 7.38 -1.54
C THR A 180 -5.19 8.90 -1.42
N SER A 181 -6.12 9.32 -0.56
CA SER A 181 -6.38 10.75 -0.35
C SER A 181 -5.25 11.51 0.36
N SER A 182 -4.22 10.80 0.85
CA SER A 182 -3.15 11.37 1.68
C SER A 182 -1.75 10.96 1.25
N ASP A 183 -1.57 10.53 0.02
CA ASP A 183 -0.26 10.11 -0.50
C ASP A 183 0.81 11.20 -0.32
N SER A 184 2.02 10.78 0.03
CA SER A 184 3.15 11.68 0.21
C SER A 184 4.39 11.15 -0.52
N MET A 185 5.17 12.09 -1.06
CA MET A 185 6.35 11.77 -1.86
C MET A 185 7.55 12.62 -1.46
N ALA A 186 8.75 12.03 -1.62
CA ALA A 186 10.03 12.71 -1.49
C ALA A 186 11.01 12.25 -2.57
N VAL A 187 11.79 13.18 -3.09
CA VAL A 187 12.94 12.92 -3.96
C VAL A 187 14.17 13.42 -3.26
N PHE A 188 15.09 12.53 -2.92
CA PHE A 188 16.40 12.81 -2.35
C PHE A 188 17.44 12.73 -3.46
N SER A 189 18.34 13.71 -3.52
CA SER A 189 19.36 13.83 -4.53
C SER A 189 20.68 14.23 -3.89
N PRO A 190 21.82 13.64 -4.28
CA PRO A 190 23.12 14.07 -3.80
C PRO A 190 23.36 15.55 -4.05
N ILE A 191 24.00 16.22 -3.10
CA ILE A 191 24.49 17.59 -3.28
C ILE A 191 25.76 17.52 -4.15
N GLY A 192 25.75 18.18 -5.30
CA GLY A 192 26.90 18.13 -6.22
C GLY A 192 26.77 19.04 -7.44
N GLU A 193 27.81 19.06 -8.25
CA GLU A 193 27.82 19.72 -9.54
C GLU A 193 27.27 18.82 -10.65
N GLY A 194 26.98 19.36 -11.83
CA GLY A 194 26.47 18.58 -12.96
C GLY A 194 25.05 18.09 -12.77
N ARG A 195 24.20 18.88 -12.12
CA ARG A 195 22.83 18.57 -11.82
C ARG A 195 22.01 18.32 -13.07
N ALA A 196 21.34 17.17 -13.13
CA ALA A 196 20.43 16.84 -14.23
C ALA A 196 19.10 17.59 -14.10
N ASP A 197 18.69 18.28 -15.16
CA ASP A 197 17.41 18.99 -15.27
C ASP A 197 16.28 18.10 -15.75
N TYR A 198 16.60 17.01 -16.44
CA TYR A 198 15.65 16.09 -17.04
C TYR A 198 15.76 14.69 -16.42
N ALA A 199 14.73 14.30 -15.71
CA ALA A 199 14.64 13.01 -15.03
C ALA A 199 13.28 12.32 -15.25
N GLY A 200 12.61 12.65 -16.37
CA GLY A 200 11.30 12.13 -16.73
C GLY A 200 11.31 10.67 -17.18
N THR A 201 10.14 10.18 -17.59
CA THR A 201 9.81 8.77 -17.86
C THR A 201 10.77 8.06 -18.85
N ALA A 202 11.37 8.79 -19.79
CA ALA A 202 12.32 8.24 -20.79
C ALA A 202 13.79 8.40 -20.40
N SER A 203 14.11 9.03 -19.27
CA SER A 203 15.49 9.16 -18.79
C SER A 203 15.93 7.91 -18.03
N SER A 204 17.24 7.64 -17.99
CA SER A 204 17.75 6.47 -17.26
C SER A 204 17.40 6.49 -15.78
N VAL A 205 17.46 7.66 -15.12
CA VAL A 205 17.06 7.81 -13.71
C VAL A 205 15.57 7.70 -13.52
N GLY A 206 14.74 8.20 -14.46
CA GLY A 206 13.29 8.07 -14.43
C GLY A 206 12.84 6.63 -14.60
N ILE A 207 13.42 5.87 -15.55
CA ILE A 207 13.12 4.44 -15.76
C ILE A 207 13.53 3.63 -14.52
N ALA A 208 14.75 3.85 -14.00
CA ALA A 208 15.21 3.15 -12.80
C ALA A 208 14.33 3.48 -11.58
N GLY A 209 13.97 4.76 -11.38
CA GLY A 209 13.09 5.21 -10.31
C GLY A 209 11.68 4.60 -10.41
N ALA A 210 11.10 4.60 -11.60
CA ALA A 210 9.78 3.97 -11.82
C ALA A 210 9.79 2.46 -11.51
N ARG A 211 10.86 1.75 -11.90
CA ARG A 211 11.05 0.32 -11.56
C ARG A 211 11.15 0.12 -10.04
N ALA A 212 11.93 0.98 -9.37
CA ALA A 212 12.07 0.93 -7.91
C ALA A 212 10.73 1.16 -7.20
N VAL A 213 9.95 2.17 -7.62
CA VAL A 213 8.62 2.46 -7.05
C VAL A 213 7.65 1.31 -7.29
N ARG A 214 7.56 0.78 -8.52
CA ARG A 214 6.68 -0.37 -8.80
C ARG A 214 7.04 -1.57 -7.93
N ALA A 215 8.34 -1.87 -7.77
CA ALA A 215 8.79 -2.97 -6.93
C ALA A 215 8.48 -2.72 -5.44
N THR A 216 8.75 -1.51 -4.92
CA THR A 216 8.56 -1.17 -3.51
C THR A 216 7.09 -1.09 -3.13
N VAL A 217 6.28 -0.35 -3.88
CA VAL A 217 4.84 -0.24 -3.63
C VAL A 217 4.15 -1.58 -3.85
N GLY A 218 4.50 -2.30 -4.93
CA GLY A 218 3.98 -3.63 -5.20
C GLY A 218 4.30 -4.63 -4.08
N HIS A 219 5.50 -4.55 -3.48
CA HIS A 219 5.88 -5.36 -2.32
C HIS A 219 5.09 -4.98 -1.07
N ALA A 220 4.97 -3.68 -0.74
CA ALA A 220 4.20 -3.23 0.41
C ALA A 220 2.73 -3.65 0.31
N LEU A 221 2.14 -3.57 -0.89
CA LEU A 221 0.79 -4.05 -1.14
C LEU A 221 0.69 -5.57 -1.00
N ALA A 222 1.64 -6.34 -1.55
CA ALA A 222 1.68 -7.80 -1.43
C ALA A 222 1.79 -8.23 0.03
N THR A 223 2.77 -7.69 0.77
CA THR A 223 3.01 -8.04 2.16
C THR A 223 1.77 -7.83 3.03
N ARG A 224 1.01 -6.77 2.77
CA ARG A 224 -0.26 -6.53 3.44
C ARG A 224 -1.31 -7.61 3.13
N PHE A 225 -1.26 -8.21 1.94
CA PHE A 225 -2.19 -9.25 1.51
C PHE A 225 -1.73 -10.66 1.88
N GLU A 226 -0.42 -10.89 1.86
CA GLU A 226 0.21 -12.17 2.23
C GLU A 226 0.17 -12.44 3.75
N HIS A 227 0.04 -11.37 4.54
CA HIS A 227 -0.19 -11.42 5.97
C HIS A 227 -1.50 -10.70 6.32
N PRO A 228 -2.68 -11.20 5.85
CA PRO A 228 -3.92 -10.72 6.40
C PRO A 228 -3.81 -10.90 7.90
N VAL A 229 -4.14 -9.86 8.67
CA VAL A 229 -4.22 -10.02 10.11
C VAL A 229 -5.11 -11.24 10.33
N PRO A 230 -4.66 -12.32 11.01
CA PRO A 230 -5.42 -13.57 11.11
C PRO A 230 -6.86 -13.37 11.57
N GLU A 231 -7.14 -12.31 12.34
CA GLU A 231 -8.48 -11.86 12.69
C GLU A 231 -9.33 -11.37 11.50
N ASP A 232 -8.73 -10.80 10.46
CA ASP A 232 -9.50 -10.23 9.34
C ASP A 232 -9.99 -11.35 8.39
N ALA A 233 -9.15 -12.34 8.10
CA ALA A 233 -9.55 -13.52 7.34
C ALA A 233 -10.63 -14.32 8.09
N ASN A 234 -10.45 -14.55 9.38
CA ASN A 234 -11.42 -15.23 10.22
C ASN A 234 -12.76 -14.48 10.26
N ARG A 235 -12.75 -13.14 10.35
CA ARG A 235 -13.98 -12.34 10.35
C ARG A 235 -14.72 -12.33 9.02
N VAL A 236 -13.98 -12.28 7.92
CA VAL A 236 -14.59 -12.39 6.58
C VAL A 236 -15.24 -13.75 6.45
N MET A 237 -14.56 -14.80 6.87
CA MET A 237 -15.08 -16.16 6.88
C MET A 237 -16.32 -16.30 7.76
N ASP A 238 -16.30 -15.73 8.97
CA ASP A 238 -17.42 -15.77 9.91
C ASP A 238 -18.59 -14.91 9.39
N ARG A 239 -18.33 -13.71 8.87
CA ARG A 239 -19.35 -12.82 8.29
C ARG A 239 -20.06 -13.42 7.08
N LEU A 240 -19.33 -14.13 6.23
CA LEU A 240 -19.84 -14.80 5.04
C LEU A 240 -20.40 -16.22 5.35
N GLY A 241 -20.32 -16.67 6.59
CA GLY A 241 -20.77 -18.01 7.00
C GLY A 241 -19.90 -19.15 6.43
N LEU A 242 -18.74 -18.84 5.89
CA LEU A 242 -17.87 -19.80 5.18
C LEU A 242 -17.21 -20.79 6.14
N ARG A 243 -16.83 -20.34 7.34
CA ARG A 243 -16.24 -21.24 8.34
C ARG A 243 -17.23 -22.30 8.76
N SER A 244 -18.50 -21.96 9.03
CA SER A 244 -19.51 -22.94 9.40
C SER A 244 -19.74 -23.95 8.27
N ILE A 245 -19.78 -23.51 7.01
CA ILE A 245 -19.94 -24.41 5.86
C ILE A 245 -18.75 -25.38 5.75
N LEU A 246 -17.52 -24.89 5.85
CA LEU A 246 -16.33 -25.73 5.79
C LEU A 246 -16.24 -26.71 6.97
N VAL A 247 -16.64 -26.27 8.17
CA VAL A 247 -16.69 -27.14 9.35
C VAL A 247 -17.77 -28.20 9.22
N ASP A 248 -18.96 -27.83 8.71
CA ASP A 248 -20.07 -28.77 8.48
C ASP A 248 -19.74 -29.82 7.42
N GLU A 249 -19.02 -29.44 6.36
CA GLU A 249 -18.64 -30.34 5.25
C GLU A 249 -17.40 -31.19 5.57
N HIS A 250 -16.40 -30.62 6.24
CA HIS A 250 -15.07 -31.24 6.39
C HIS A 250 -14.62 -31.47 7.83
N GLY A 251 -15.33 -30.95 8.83
CA GLY A 251 -14.95 -30.95 10.24
C GLY A 251 -13.90 -29.90 10.60
N GLU A 252 -13.73 -29.59 11.89
CA GLU A 252 -12.86 -28.51 12.36
C GLU A 252 -11.38 -28.70 12.03
N GLU A 253 -10.90 -29.95 12.13
CA GLU A 253 -9.47 -30.24 11.93
C GLU A 253 -9.08 -30.09 10.47
N ARG A 254 -9.87 -30.62 9.55
CA ARG A 254 -9.64 -30.48 8.11
C ARG A 254 -9.84 -29.03 7.64
N THR A 255 -10.82 -28.32 8.16
CA THR A 255 -11.01 -26.89 7.89
C THR A 255 -9.78 -26.08 8.30
N ARG A 256 -9.18 -26.38 9.45
CA ARG A 256 -7.94 -25.73 9.92
C ARG A 256 -6.76 -26.01 9.01
N GLU A 257 -6.59 -27.26 8.55
CA GLU A 257 -5.57 -27.61 7.57
C GLU A 257 -5.76 -26.87 6.25
N MET A 258 -6.97 -26.90 5.68
CA MET A 258 -7.30 -26.20 4.44
C MET A 258 -7.01 -24.70 4.53
N LEU A 259 -7.32 -24.04 5.63
CA LEU A 259 -7.04 -22.63 5.87
C LEU A 259 -5.54 -22.34 6.04
N SER A 260 -4.72 -23.36 6.26
CA SER A 260 -3.26 -23.26 6.27
C SER A 260 -2.62 -23.43 4.90
N GLU A 261 -3.35 -23.93 3.91
CA GLU A 261 -2.86 -24.11 2.53
C GLU A 261 -2.82 -22.77 1.78
N ASP A 262 -1.76 -22.55 0.99
CA ASP A 262 -1.55 -21.30 0.26
C ASP A 262 -2.67 -21.00 -0.76
N SER A 263 -3.20 -22.03 -1.41
CA SER A 263 -4.32 -21.93 -2.36
C SER A 263 -5.60 -21.46 -1.68
N THR A 264 -5.89 -21.96 -0.50
CA THR A 264 -7.09 -21.60 0.28
C THR A 264 -6.94 -20.18 0.85
N ARG A 265 -5.74 -19.81 1.32
CA ARG A 265 -5.45 -18.42 1.73
C ARG A 265 -5.63 -17.45 0.57
N MET A 266 -5.14 -17.77 -0.61
CA MET A 266 -5.30 -16.96 -1.81
C MET A 266 -6.77 -16.82 -2.20
N ALA A 267 -7.56 -17.89 -2.11
CA ALA A 267 -9.01 -17.83 -2.37
C ALA A 267 -9.74 -16.94 -1.35
N VAL A 268 -9.41 -17.04 -0.06
CA VAL A 268 -9.96 -16.18 1.01
C VAL A 268 -9.57 -14.71 0.77
N ASP A 269 -8.35 -14.43 0.36
CA ASP A 269 -7.89 -13.08 0.04
C ASP A 269 -8.63 -12.50 -1.16
N ILE A 270 -8.81 -13.28 -2.23
CA ILE A 270 -9.60 -12.88 -3.40
C ILE A 270 -11.04 -12.56 -2.98
N MET A 271 -11.66 -13.42 -2.20
CA MET A 271 -13.02 -13.21 -1.71
C MET A 271 -13.13 -12.00 -0.77
N TYR A 272 -12.14 -11.76 0.08
CA TYR A 272 -12.05 -10.58 0.90
C TYR A 272 -12.04 -9.29 0.05
N HIS A 273 -11.22 -9.26 -0.99
CA HIS A 273 -11.16 -8.12 -1.90
C HIS A 273 -12.45 -7.93 -2.70
N LEU A 274 -13.06 -9.03 -3.15
CA LEU A 274 -14.35 -8.99 -3.83
C LEU A 274 -15.45 -8.48 -2.90
N SER A 275 -15.53 -8.98 -1.66
CA SER A 275 -16.54 -8.53 -0.68
C SER A 275 -16.40 -7.03 -0.37
N ARG A 276 -15.19 -6.50 -0.30
CA ARG A 276 -14.97 -5.06 -0.07
C ARG A 276 -15.38 -4.20 -1.26
N ARG A 277 -15.13 -4.65 -2.50
CA ARG A 277 -15.60 -3.97 -3.70
C ARG A 277 -17.12 -4.01 -3.84
N THR A 278 -17.73 -5.12 -3.48
CA THR A 278 -19.20 -5.28 -3.55
C THR A 278 -19.91 -4.56 -2.42
N ASP A 279 -19.34 -4.47 -1.22
CA ASP A 279 -19.90 -3.66 -0.12
C ASP A 279 -20.01 -2.16 -0.53
N SER A 280 -19.14 -1.67 -1.40
CA SER A 280 -19.20 -0.30 -1.94
C SER A 280 -20.15 -0.13 -3.12
N LEU A 281 -20.51 -1.23 -3.82
CA LEU A 281 -21.31 -1.20 -5.05
C LEU A 281 -22.76 -1.70 -4.86
N ILE A 282 -23.05 -2.49 -3.82
CA ILE A 282 -24.30 -3.26 -3.73
C ILE A 282 -25.18 -2.83 -2.55
N GLY A 283 -24.71 -1.98 -1.61
CA GLY A 283 -25.49 -1.72 -0.39
C GLY A 283 -25.87 -3.04 0.31
N ASP A 284 -26.93 -3.09 1.08
CA ASP A 284 -27.31 -4.25 1.92
C ASP A 284 -27.70 -5.55 1.18
N GLY A 285 -27.38 -5.70 -0.11
CA GLY A 285 -27.68 -6.91 -0.92
C GLY A 285 -26.69 -8.09 -0.72
N ASN A 286 -26.27 -8.36 0.50
CA ASN A 286 -25.22 -9.35 0.85
C ASN A 286 -25.54 -10.82 0.51
N GLU A 287 -26.81 -11.22 0.31
CA GLU A 287 -27.15 -12.62 0.07
C GLU A 287 -26.61 -13.17 -1.25
N CYS A 288 -26.64 -12.39 -2.32
CA CYS A 288 -26.17 -12.85 -3.63
C CYS A 288 -24.64 -13.07 -3.66
N VAL A 289 -23.88 -12.25 -2.95
CA VAL A 289 -22.41 -12.39 -2.84
C VAL A 289 -22.05 -13.58 -1.97
N ALA A 290 -22.80 -13.82 -0.90
CA ALA A 290 -22.61 -14.96 -0.04
C ALA A 290 -22.90 -16.28 -0.78
N ASP A 291 -23.93 -16.32 -1.61
CA ASP A 291 -24.28 -17.51 -2.41
C ASP A 291 -23.23 -17.78 -3.49
N MET A 292 -22.81 -16.75 -4.24
CA MET A 292 -21.70 -16.89 -5.20
C MET A 292 -20.40 -17.36 -4.54
N THR A 293 -20.11 -16.86 -3.36
CA THR A 293 -18.92 -17.23 -2.61
C THR A 293 -18.98 -18.68 -2.14
N ARG A 294 -20.14 -19.17 -1.70
CA ARG A 294 -20.37 -20.59 -1.36
C ARG A 294 -20.16 -21.51 -2.57
N ASP A 295 -20.68 -21.13 -3.74
CA ASP A 295 -20.55 -21.92 -4.96
C ASP A 295 -19.10 -22.00 -5.44
N ILE A 296 -18.35 -20.90 -5.29
CA ILE A 296 -16.92 -20.85 -5.61
C ILE A 296 -16.12 -21.74 -4.66
N ILE A 297 -16.38 -21.67 -3.35
CA ILE A 297 -15.70 -22.53 -2.38
C ILE A 297 -16.01 -23.99 -2.65
N ARG A 298 -17.26 -24.36 -2.91
CA ARG A 298 -17.62 -25.73 -3.27
C ARG A 298 -16.85 -26.22 -4.50
N SER A 299 -16.77 -25.40 -5.55
CA SER A 299 -16.02 -25.76 -6.76
C SER A 299 -14.52 -25.93 -6.54
N VAL A 300 -13.94 -25.20 -5.58
CA VAL A 300 -12.52 -25.32 -5.20
C VAL A 300 -12.27 -26.52 -4.27
N THR A 301 -13.23 -26.84 -3.36
CA THR A 301 -13.08 -27.93 -2.40
C THR A 301 -13.44 -29.32 -3.00
N ASP A 302 -14.27 -29.37 -4.01
CA ASP A 302 -14.66 -30.64 -4.69
C ASP A 302 -13.57 -31.18 -5.63
N GLY A 303 -12.42 -30.52 -5.68
CA GLY A 303 -11.11 -31.06 -6.08
C GLY A 303 -11.02 -31.76 -7.43
N GLU A 304 -11.02 -31.03 -8.56
CA GLU A 304 -10.35 -31.54 -9.76
C GLU A 304 -8.93 -31.00 -9.85
N PRO A 305 -7.92 -31.86 -10.05
CA PRO A 305 -6.52 -31.42 -10.14
C PRO A 305 -6.28 -30.71 -11.47
N GLY A 306 -6.10 -29.39 -11.42
CA GLY A 306 -5.76 -28.58 -12.60
C GLY A 306 -6.30 -27.13 -12.60
N MET A 307 -6.95 -26.68 -11.57
CA MET A 307 -7.75 -25.45 -11.57
C MET A 307 -7.04 -24.11 -11.28
N GLY A 308 -5.71 -24.01 -11.28
CA GLY A 308 -5.00 -22.77 -10.92
C GLY A 308 -5.31 -21.57 -11.84
N SER A 309 -5.41 -21.74 -13.15
CA SER A 309 -5.68 -20.64 -14.09
C SER A 309 -7.17 -20.51 -14.46
N GLY A 310 -7.89 -21.62 -14.58
CA GLY A 310 -9.30 -21.64 -14.96
C GLY A 310 -10.22 -21.06 -13.90
N THR A 311 -9.88 -21.22 -12.61
CA THR A 311 -10.68 -20.67 -11.50
C THR A 311 -10.64 -19.13 -11.48
N MET A 312 -9.49 -18.52 -11.76
CA MET A 312 -9.36 -17.07 -11.88
C MET A 312 -10.15 -16.53 -13.06
N GLU A 313 -10.17 -17.24 -14.18
CA GLU A 313 -10.90 -16.85 -15.38
C GLU A 313 -12.41 -16.96 -15.18
N MET A 314 -12.90 -18.02 -14.53
CA MET A 314 -14.31 -18.18 -14.16
C MET A 314 -14.76 -17.15 -13.13
N LEU A 315 -13.95 -16.82 -12.13
CA LEU A 315 -14.20 -15.75 -11.18
C LEU A 315 -14.35 -14.39 -11.85
N THR A 316 -13.43 -14.08 -12.76
CA THR A 316 -13.45 -12.82 -13.54
C THR A 316 -14.69 -12.74 -14.43
N LEU A 317 -15.08 -13.84 -15.08
CA LEU A 317 -16.27 -13.93 -15.92
C LEU A 317 -17.56 -13.80 -15.10
N ALA A 318 -17.68 -14.49 -13.98
CA ALA A 318 -18.86 -14.43 -13.10
C ALA A 318 -19.08 -13.02 -12.53
N ILE A 319 -18.00 -12.33 -12.16
CA ILE A 319 -18.07 -10.93 -11.69
C ILE A 319 -18.48 -9.99 -12.82
N SER A 320 -17.88 -10.16 -14.01
CA SER A 320 -18.21 -9.35 -15.18
C SER A 320 -19.65 -9.53 -15.62
N ASP A 321 -20.19 -10.74 -15.54
CA ASP A 321 -21.60 -11.03 -15.89
C ASP A 321 -22.57 -10.47 -14.87
N THR A 322 -22.24 -10.53 -13.58
CA THR A 322 -23.05 -9.93 -12.51
C THR A 322 -23.09 -8.40 -12.61
N MET A 323 -21.95 -7.78 -12.96
CA MET A 323 -21.89 -6.33 -13.20
C MET A 323 -22.67 -5.91 -14.44
N ARG A 324 -22.68 -6.72 -15.50
CA ARG A 324 -23.47 -6.44 -16.74
C ARG A 324 -24.97 -6.52 -16.48
N ARG A 325 -25.44 -7.46 -15.69
CA ARG A 325 -26.88 -7.64 -15.38
C ARG A 325 -27.45 -6.52 -14.56
N LYS A 326 -26.63 -5.83 -13.73
CA LYS A 326 -27.09 -4.67 -12.91
C LYS A 326 -27.09 -3.33 -13.65
N ASN A 327 -26.39 -3.22 -14.78
CA ASN A 327 -26.39 -2.00 -15.61
C ASN A 327 -27.49 -1.99 -16.67
N VAL A 328 -28.46 -2.90 -16.62
CA VAL A 328 -29.57 -3.07 -17.58
C VAL A 328 -30.94 -2.76 -16.94
N ASP A 329 -31.01 -2.49 -15.65
CA ASP A 329 -32.16 -1.94 -14.93
C ASP A 329 -31.86 -0.53 -14.43
#